data_324a9aa9491cf27cc023fd852999f7c4
#
_entry.id   324a9aa9491cf27cc023fd852999f7c4
#
_cell.length_a   1.000
_cell.length_b   1.000
_cell.length_c   1.000
_cell.angle_alpha   90.00
_cell.angle_beta   90.00
_cell.angle_gamma   90.00
#
_symmetry.space_group_name_H-M   'P 1'
#
loop_
_entity.id
_entity.type
_entity.pdbx_description
1 polymer ?
#
loop_
_entity_poly.entity_id
_entity_poly.type
_entity_poly.pdbx_seq_one_letter_code
_entity_poly.pdbx_strand_id
1 'polypeptide(L)'
;MKTYTGKTVDDAVSKACLDLGVTIDQLNYEVTLETKGLFSKKAEIACWTVEMVQEYIENLIRKILTDMQFEVETVSYVQDGRIYCNINTSNNSILIGKAGIILRAINLIIKNAVSTTFKKRLEVSVDINGYKEERYKKVASMARKFGKTVLRTKADLKLDPMPADERKVMHQEIAKMDHLKTESKGEGKNRYMTISYVD
;
A
#
# COMPACT_ATOMS: atom_id res chain seq x y z
N MET A 1 -4.56 -10.51 -15.69
CA MET A 1 -3.44 -11.31 -16.26
C MET A 1 -3.80 -11.77 -17.67
N LYS A 2 -2.84 -11.88 -18.58
CA LYS A 2 -3.00 -12.46 -19.91
C LYS A 2 -2.32 -13.83 -19.96
N THR A 3 -2.83 -14.75 -20.78
CA THR A 3 -2.28 -16.10 -20.94
C THR A 3 -1.65 -16.24 -22.32
N TYR A 4 -0.43 -16.79 -22.37
CA TYR A 4 0.28 -17.08 -23.61
C TYR A 4 0.75 -18.52 -23.64
N THR A 5 0.74 -19.10 -24.84
CA THR A 5 1.12 -20.49 -25.07
C THR A 5 2.27 -20.58 -26.07
N GLY A 6 3.17 -21.52 -25.82
CA GLY A 6 4.32 -21.79 -26.67
C GLY A 6 4.71 -23.26 -26.68
N LYS A 7 5.73 -23.60 -27.47
CA LYS A 7 6.36 -24.91 -27.43
C LYS A 7 7.23 -25.10 -26.19
N THR A 8 7.79 -24.00 -25.70
CA THR A 8 8.60 -23.91 -24.47
C THR A 8 8.12 -22.69 -23.67
N VAL A 9 8.56 -22.60 -22.41
CA VAL A 9 8.30 -21.40 -21.58
C VAL A 9 8.90 -20.17 -22.24
N ASP A 10 10.13 -20.25 -22.75
CA ASP A 10 10.80 -19.12 -23.43
C ASP A 10 10.07 -18.65 -24.69
N ASP A 11 9.48 -19.60 -25.46
CA ASP A 11 8.63 -19.25 -26.62
C ASP A 11 7.35 -18.51 -26.17
N ALA A 12 6.71 -18.95 -25.09
CA ALA A 12 5.54 -18.28 -24.55
C ALA A 12 5.89 -16.88 -23.99
N VAL A 13 7.03 -16.75 -23.28
CA VAL A 13 7.53 -15.47 -22.76
C VAL A 13 7.85 -14.50 -23.89
N SER A 14 8.54 -14.98 -24.94
CA SER A 14 8.88 -14.15 -26.11
C SER A 14 7.63 -13.60 -26.80
N LYS A 15 6.59 -14.45 -26.96
CA LYS A 15 5.30 -14.01 -27.51
C LYS A 15 4.60 -12.99 -26.64
N ALA A 16 4.63 -13.18 -25.32
CA ALA A 16 4.08 -12.23 -24.37
C ALA A 16 4.78 -10.87 -24.45
N CYS A 17 6.12 -10.85 -24.49
CA CYS A 17 6.92 -9.63 -24.61
C CYS A 17 6.60 -8.87 -25.91
N LEU A 18 6.48 -9.60 -27.05
CA LEU A 18 6.14 -8.99 -28.33
C LEU A 18 4.72 -8.40 -28.33
N ASP A 19 3.73 -9.12 -27.83
CA ASP A 19 2.33 -8.66 -27.80
C ASP A 19 2.11 -7.49 -26.84
N LEU A 20 2.81 -7.51 -25.69
CA LEU A 20 2.70 -6.46 -24.68
C LEU A 20 3.64 -5.28 -24.91
N GLY A 21 4.60 -5.39 -25.85
CA GLY A 21 5.59 -4.35 -26.13
C GLY A 21 6.56 -4.07 -24.98
N VAL A 22 6.89 -5.12 -24.18
CA VAL A 22 7.75 -5.00 -23.00
C VAL A 22 8.98 -5.89 -23.12
N THR A 23 10.00 -5.60 -22.33
CA THR A 23 11.19 -6.44 -22.17
C THR A 23 10.94 -7.56 -21.15
N ILE A 24 11.78 -8.58 -21.14
CA ILE A 24 11.61 -9.73 -20.25
C ILE A 24 11.72 -9.36 -18.77
N ASP A 25 12.51 -8.37 -18.43
CA ASP A 25 12.69 -7.83 -17.07
C ASP A 25 11.46 -7.05 -16.57
N GLN A 26 10.63 -6.55 -17.48
CA GLN A 26 9.36 -5.89 -17.17
C GLN A 26 8.19 -6.86 -17.06
N LEU A 27 8.34 -8.09 -17.60
CA LEU A 27 7.31 -9.11 -17.58
C LEU A 27 7.38 -9.93 -16.30
N ASN A 28 6.26 -10.03 -15.59
CA ASN A 28 6.09 -11.02 -14.53
C ASN A 28 5.23 -12.15 -15.06
N TYR A 29 5.59 -13.40 -14.78
CA TYR A 29 4.81 -14.54 -15.24
C TYR A 29 4.86 -15.71 -14.26
N GLU A 30 3.86 -16.57 -14.35
CA GLU A 30 3.76 -17.86 -13.69
C GLU A 30 3.55 -18.93 -14.78
N VAL A 31 4.28 -20.03 -14.69
CA VAL A 31 4.06 -21.16 -15.60
C VAL A 31 2.85 -21.94 -15.11
N THR A 32 1.78 -21.95 -15.90
CA THR A 32 0.52 -22.62 -15.58
C THR A 32 0.46 -24.04 -16.10
N LEU A 33 1.18 -24.32 -17.20
CA LEU A 33 1.29 -25.64 -17.79
C LEU A 33 2.67 -25.81 -18.44
N GLU A 34 3.32 -26.94 -18.21
CA GLU A 34 4.48 -27.38 -18.99
C GLU A 34 4.40 -28.89 -19.23
N THR A 35 4.35 -29.29 -20.50
CA THR A 35 4.37 -30.71 -20.94
C THR A 35 5.65 -30.96 -21.75
N LYS A 36 6.43 -31.95 -21.30
CA LYS A 36 7.69 -32.39 -21.95
C LYS A 36 7.54 -33.79 -22.54
N GLY A 37 6.50 -34.03 -23.34
CA GLY A 37 6.29 -35.32 -24.00
C GLY A 37 7.17 -35.51 -25.24
N LEU A 38 7.45 -36.79 -25.58
CA LEU A 38 8.20 -37.15 -26.81
C LEU A 38 7.53 -36.66 -28.08
N PHE A 39 6.18 -36.57 -28.09
CA PHE A 39 5.38 -36.21 -29.28
C PHE A 39 4.67 -34.84 -29.15
N SER A 40 4.66 -34.22 -27.97
CA SER A 40 4.06 -32.91 -27.81
C SER A 40 4.79 -32.11 -26.72
N LYS A 41 5.24 -30.93 -27.09
CA LYS A 41 5.77 -29.93 -26.15
C LYS A 41 4.82 -28.75 -26.11
N LYS A 42 4.31 -28.43 -24.94
CA LYS A 42 3.42 -27.28 -24.74
C LYS A 42 3.75 -26.62 -23.41
N ALA A 43 3.94 -25.33 -23.45
CA ALA A 43 4.03 -24.51 -22.25
C ALA A 43 2.96 -23.41 -22.29
N GLU A 44 2.45 -23.07 -21.13
CA GLU A 44 1.50 -21.97 -20.93
C GLU A 44 1.95 -21.13 -19.74
N ILE A 45 1.91 -19.83 -19.93
CA ILE A 45 2.22 -18.86 -18.87
C ILE A 45 1.05 -17.93 -18.66
N ALA A 46 0.79 -17.57 -17.41
CA ALA A 46 -0.04 -16.42 -17.05
C ALA A 46 0.88 -15.27 -16.69
N CYS A 47 0.77 -14.14 -17.39
CA CYS A 47 1.70 -13.03 -17.19
C CYS A 47 1.00 -11.69 -16.98
N TRP A 48 1.75 -10.74 -16.45
CA TRP A 48 1.31 -9.38 -16.16
C TRP A 48 2.50 -8.41 -16.10
N THR A 49 2.20 -7.14 -16.34
CA THR A 49 3.14 -6.02 -16.17
C THR A 49 2.69 -5.11 -15.03
N VAL A 50 3.52 -4.18 -14.62
CA VAL A 50 3.17 -3.22 -13.56
C VAL A 50 2.01 -2.34 -13.98
N GLU A 51 1.94 -1.95 -15.24
CA GLU A 51 0.85 -1.15 -15.81
C GLU A 51 -0.49 -1.90 -15.74
N MET A 52 -0.50 -3.20 -15.98
CA MET A 52 -1.72 -4.03 -15.82
C MET A 52 -2.19 -4.08 -14.36
N VAL A 53 -1.25 -4.05 -13.40
CA VAL A 53 -1.60 -3.98 -11.98
C VAL A 53 -2.18 -2.61 -11.63
N GLN A 54 -1.60 -1.53 -12.15
CA GLN A 54 -2.11 -0.17 -11.97
C GLN A 54 -3.54 -0.04 -12.51
N GLU A 55 -3.76 -0.46 -13.74
CA GLU A 55 -5.10 -0.46 -14.38
C GLU A 55 -6.11 -1.30 -13.57
N TYR A 56 -5.70 -2.47 -13.09
CA TYR A 56 -6.53 -3.31 -12.24
C TYR A 56 -6.95 -2.60 -10.95
N ILE A 57 -6.00 -1.94 -10.27
CA ILE A 57 -6.26 -1.19 -9.02
C ILE A 57 -7.24 -0.05 -9.30
N GLU A 58 -7.00 0.75 -10.32
CA GLU A 58 -7.86 1.88 -10.67
C GLU A 58 -9.28 1.44 -11.01
N ASN A 59 -9.41 0.41 -11.85
CA ASN A 59 -10.71 -0.11 -12.26
C ASN A 59 -11.47 -0.73 -11.07
N LEU A 60 -10.77 -1.45 -10.18
CA LEU A 60 -11.38 -2.03 -8.98
C LEU A 60 -11.88 -0.95 -8.02
N ILE A 61 -11.06 0.06 -7.75
CA ILE A 61 -11.45 1.19 -6.89
C ILE A 61 -12.63 1.93 -7.50
N ARG A 62 -12.53 2.30 -8.79
CA ARG A 62 -13.60 3.01 -9.50
C ARG A 62 -14.89 2.23 -9.45
N LYS A 63 -14.86 0.94 -9.76
CA LYS A 63 -16.06 0.10 -9.72
C LYS A 63 -16.68 0.07 -8.32
N ILE A 64 -15.92 -0.22 -7.26
CA ILE A 64 -16.43 -0.30 -5.88
C ILE A 64 -17.07 1.03 -5.48
N LEU A 65 -16.40 2.15 -5.73
CA LEU A 65 -16.86 3.45 -5.26
C LEU A 65 -18.03 4.00 -6.11
N THR A 66 -18.04 3.72 -7.41
CA THR A 66 -19.18 4.07 -8.27
C THR A 66 -20.43 3.25 -7.92
N ASP A 67 -20.29 1.96 -7.64
CA ASP A 67 -21.38 1.11 -7.16
C ASP A 67 -21.95 1.61 -5.80
N MET A 68 -21.12 2.29 -5.00
CA MET A 68 -21.52 2.98 -3.77
C MET A 68 -22.02 4.42 -4.02
N GLN A 69 -22.22 4.84 -5.28
CA GLN A 69 -22.69 6.16 -5.70
C GLN A 69 -21.72 7.32 -5.39
N PHE A 70 -20.41 7.04 -5.30
CA PHE A 70 -19.39 8.09 -5.21
C PHE A 70 -18.83 8.44 -6.59
N GLU A 71 -18.71 9.73 -6.86
CA GLU A 71 -17.95 10.22 -8.00
C GLU A 71 -16.47 10.27 -7.62
N VAL A 72 -15.65 9.52 -8.36
CA VAL A 72 -14.21 9.38 -8.09
C VAL A 72 -13.40 9.34 -9.37
N GLU A 73 -12.25 9.99 -9.34
CA GLU A 73 -11.18 9.84 -10.30
C GLU A 73 -10.01 9.12 -9.63
N THR A 74 -9.34 8.28 -10.39
CA THR A 74 -8.20 7.51 -9.87
C THR A 74 -7.00 7.71 -10.76
N VAL A 75 -5.84 7.97 -10.15
CA VAL A 75 -4.55 8.08 -10.83
C VAL A 75 -3.52 7.26 -10.08
N SER A 76 -2.83 6.37 -10.78
CA SER A 76 -1.76 5.56 -10.20
C SER A 76 -0.40 5.87 -10.81
N TYR A 77 0.64 5.68 -10.01
CA TYR A 77 2.04 5.82 -10.42
C TYR A 77 2.92 4.87 -9.60
N VAL A 78 4.13 4.66 -10.08
CA VAL A 78 5.12 3.82 -9.39
C VAL A 78 6.26 4.69 -8.89
N GLN A 79 6.64 4.51 -7.64
CA GLN A 79 7.79 5.16 -7.03
C GLN A 79 8.48 4.17 -6.07
N ASP A 80 9.79 4.03 -6.17
CA ASP A 80 10.61 3.15 -5.32
C ASP A 80 10.06 1.71 -5.22
N GLY A 81 9.58 1.15 -6.35
CA GLY A 81 9.02 -0.20 -6.44
C GLY A 81 7.64 -0.37 -5.78
N ARG A 82 7.01 0.71 -5.34
CA ARG A 82 5.66 0.74 -4.76
C ARG A 82 4.68 1.37 -5.72
N ILE A 83 3.50 0.78 -5.85
CA ILE A 83 2.39 1.33 -6.63
C ILE A 83 1.57 2.24 -5.70
N TYR A 84 1.44 3.49 -6.08
CA TYR A 84 0.56 4.46 -5.43
C TYR A 84 -0.68 4.65 -6.28
N CYS A 85 -1.84 4.74 -5.64
CA CYS A 85 -3.09 5.11 -6.30
C CYS A 85 -3.77 6.22 -5.50
N ASN A 86 -3.94 7.37 -6.12
CA ASN A 86 -4.66 8.50 -5.54
C ASN A 86 -6.11 8.49 -6.02
N ILE A 87 -7.03 8.67 -5.08
CA ILE A 87 -8.45 8.84 -5.33
C ILE A 87 -8.77 10.32 -5.14
N ASN A 88 -9.27 10.96 -6.19
CA ASN A 88 -9.78 12.32 -6.16
C ASN A 88 -11.31 12.26 -6.05
N THR A 89 -11.87 12.92 -5.05
CA THR A 89 -13.31 12.95 -4.78
C THR A 89 -13.69 14.17 -3.97
N SER A 90 -14.95 14.58 -4.05
CA SER A 90 -15.55 15.58 -3.15
C SER A 90 -15.99 14.99 -1.80
N ASN A 91 -16.10 13.66 -1.70
CA ASN A 91 -16.63 12.95 -0.53
C ASN A 91 -15.55 12.50 0.46
N ASN A 92 -14.50 13.31 0.67
CA ASN A 92 -13.32 12.98 1.46
C ASN A 92 -13.65 12.49 2.86
N SER A 93 -14.50 13.20 3.60
CA SER A 93 -14.81 12.87 4.99
C SER A 93 -15.41 11.49 5.16
N ILE A 94 -16.25 11.06 4.20
CA ILE A 94 -16.89 9.74 4.22
C ILE A 94 -15.86 8.66 3.86
N LEU A 95 -15.14 8.82 2.76
CA LEU A 95 -14.21 7.79 2.26
C LEU A 95 -12.91 7.68 3.07
N ILE A 96 -12.53 8.72 3.79
CA ILE A 96 -11.42 8.67 4.75
C ILE A 96 -11.91 8.07 6.08
N GLY A 97 -13.04 8.54 6.59
CA GLY A 97 -13.60 8.17 7.87
C GLY A 97 -12.81 8.72 9.07
N LYS A 98 -13.31 8.48 10.29
CA LYS A 98 -12.65 8.94 11.53
C LYS A 98 -11.22 8.41 11.61
N ALA A 99 -10.25 9.31 11.71
CA ALA A 99 -8.82 8.98 11.77
C ALA A 99 -8.35 8.02 10.63
N GLY A 100 -8.95 8.10 9.44
CA GLY A 100 -8.58 7.30 8.27
C GLY A 100 -8.98 5.82 8.32
N ILE A 101 -9.97 5.44 9.12
CA ILE A 101 -10.36 4.03 9.29
C ILE A 101 -10.91 3.42 7.99
N ILE A 102 -11.70 4.18 7.22
CA ILE A 102 -12.28 3.69 5.96
C ILE A 102 -11.20 3.62 4.88
N LEU A 103 -10.34 4.63 4.77
CA LEU A 103 -9.21 4.60 3.84
C LEU A 103 -8.27 3.39 4.11
N ARG A 104 -8.04 3.05 5.39
CA ARG A 104 -7.27 1.84 5.72
C ARG A 104 -7.98 0.55 5.31
N ALA A 105 -9.30 0.48 5.44
CA ALA A 105 -10.08 -0.66 4.97
C ALA A 105 -10.00 -0.79 3.44
N ILE A 106 -10.14 0.31 2.71
CA ILE A 106 -9.94 0.34 1.25
C ILE A 106 -8.54 -0.17 0.89
N ASN A 107 -7.49 0.34 1.54
CA ASN A 107 -6.12 -0.13 1.32
C ASN A 107 -5.97 -1.65 1.54
N LEU A 108 -6.59 -2.19 2.58
CA LEU A 108 -6.54 -3.62 2.88
C LEU A 108 -7.23 -4.46 1.80
N ILE A 109 -8.41 -4.03 1.36
CA ILE A 109 -9.17 -4.71 0.30
C ILE A 109 -8.36 -4.73 -0.99
N ILE A 110 -7.82 -3.58 -1.41
CA ILE A 110 -7.04 -3.48 -2.65
C ILE A 110 -5.76 -4.31 -2.57
N LYS A 111 -5.01 -4.27 -1.47
CA LYS A 111 -3.81 -5.11 -1.28
C LYS A 111 -4.12 -6.60 -1.38
N ASN A 112 -5.20 -7.05 -0.74
CA ASN A 112 -5.61 -8.45 -0.79
C ASN A 112 -6.06 -8.84 -2.20
N ALA A 113 -6.85 -8.01 -2.88
CA ALA A 113 -7.30 -8.26 -4.25
C ALA A 113 -6.11 -8.37 -5.22
N VAL A 114 -5.15 -7.45 -5.13
CA VAL A 114 -3.92 -7.48 -5.95
C VAL A 114 -3.11 -8.75 -5.66
N SER A 115 -2.85 -9.06 -4.39
CA SER A 115 -2.08 -10.24 -4.01
C SER A 115 -2.73 -11.54 -4.49
N THR A 116 -4.06 -11.64 -4.40
CA THR A 116 -4.81 -12.82 -4.86
C THR A 116 -4.81 -12.92 -6.39
N THR A 117 -5.03 -11.81 -7.09
CA THR A 117 -5.12 -11.80 -8.55
C THR A 117 -3.77 -12.07 -9.21
N PHE A 118 -2.71 -11.41 -8.74
CA PHE A 118 -1.38 -11.49 -9.37
C PHE A 118 -0.45 -12.50 -8.67
N LYS A 119 -0.94 -13.22 -7.66
CA LYS A 119 -0.22 -14.27 -6.91
C LYS A 119 1.16 -13.82 -6.41
N LYS A 120 1.32 -12.51 -6.22
CA LYS A 120 2.56 -11.87 -5.76
C LYS A 120 2.24 -10.79 -4.75
N ARG A 121 3.03 -10.72 -3.69
CA ARG A 121 2.93 -9.62 -2.72
C ARG A 121 3.55 -8.36 -3.32
N LEU A 122 2.70 -7.47 -3.79
CA LEU A 122 3.09 -6.17 -4.33
C LEU A 122 2.84 -5.08 -3.28
N GLU A 123 3.75 -4.12 -3.21
CA GLU A 123 3.59 -2.97 -2.33
C GLU A 123 2.63 -1.95 -2.97
N VAL A 124 1.42 -1.88 -2.44
CA VAL A 124 0.38 -0.95 -2.91
C VAL A 124 0.01 0.03 -1.81
N SER A 125 -0.22 1.27 -2.16
CA SER A 125 -0.68 2.33 -1.25
C SER A 125 -1.76 3.17 -1.91
N VAL A 126 -2.98 3.11 -1.38
CA VAL A 126 -4.08 3.98 -1.80
C VAL A 126 -4.16 5.19 -0.88
N ASP A 127 -4.37 6.38 -1.44
CA ASP A 127 -4.59 7.62 -0.71
C ASP A 127 -5.80 8.38 -1.27
N ILE A 128 -6.33 9.34 -0.52
CA ILE A 128 -7.45 10.17 -0.91
C ILE A 128 -7.04 11.63 -0.74
N ASN A 129 -6.96 12.37 -1.85
CA ASN A 129 -6.68 13.81 -1.90
C ASN A 129 -5.50 14.24 -0.98
N GLY A 130 -4.44 13.42 -0.89
CA GLY A 130 -3.26 13.73 -0.08
C GLY A 130 -3.45 13.62 1.43
N TYR A 131 -4.51 12.93 1.89
CA TYR A 131 -4.85 12.81 3.32
C TYR A 131 -3.70 12.30 4.17
N LYS A 132 -2.92 11.31 3.69
CA LYS A 132 -1.83 10.73 4.49
C LYS A 132 -0.76 11.75 4.82
N GLU A 133 -0.36 12.55 3.85
CA GLU A 133 0.66 13.60 4.07
C GLU A 133 0.17 14.63 5.08
N GLU A 134 -1.06 15.12 4.92
CA GLU A 134 -1.67 16.06 5.86
C GLU A 134 -1.79 15.46 7.27
N ARG A 135 -2.20 14.20 7.35
CA ARG A 135 -2.31 13.49 8.63
C ARG A 135 -0.96 13.35 9.32
N TYR A 136 0.09 12.99 8.58
CA TYR A 136 1.43 12.86 9.14
C TYR A 136 2.00 14.21 9.60
N LYS A 137 1.76 15.31 8.89
CA LYS A 137 2.09 16.67 9.35
C LYS A 137 1.42 17.00 10.68
N LYS A 138 0.14 16.66 10.84
CA LYS A 138 -0.60 16.84 12.10
C LYS A 138 -0.02 15.99 13.23
N VAL A 139 0.28 14.70 12.97
CA VAL A 139 0.89 13.80 13.97
C VAL A 139 2.28 14.30 14.39
N ALA A 140 3.10 14.75 13.45
CA ALA A 140 4.41 15.34 13.76
C ALA A 140 4.29 16.60 14.63
N SER A 141 3.32 17.46 14.34
CA SER A 141 3.05 18.64 15.21
C SER A 141 2.59 18.25 16.60
N MET A 142 1.74 17.23 16.73
CA MET A 142 1.31 16.68 18.02
C MET A 142 2.50 16.09 18.79
N ALA A 143 3.38 15.35 18.11
CA ALA A 143 4.59 14.80 18.72
C ALA A 143 5.44 15.89 19.38
N ARG A 144 5.72 16.98 18.65
CA ARG A 144 6.49 18.11 19.19
C ARG A 144 5.82 18.76 20.40
N LYS A 145 4.49 18.90 20.41
CA LYS A 145 3.76 19.44 21.58
C LYS A 145 3.87 18.50 22.78
N PHE A 146 3.65 17.21 22.58
CA PHE A 146 3.73 16.22 23.65
C PHE A 146 5.16 16.09 24.20
N GLY A 147 6.17 16.08 23.32
CA GLY A 147 7.57 16.07 23.73
C GLY A 147 7.92 17.27 24.61
N LYS A 148 7.53 18.50 24.21
CA LYS A 148 7.72 19.70 25.05
C LYS A 148 7.02 19.61 26.41
N THR A 149 5.85 18.97 26.46
CA THR A 149 5.11 18.76 27.70
C THR A 149 5.90 17.82 28.61
N VAL A 150 6.37 16.68 28.10
CA VAL A 150 7.15 15.70 28.88
C VAL A 150 8.48 16.29 29.36
N LEU A 151 9.20 17.07 28.53
CA LEU A 151 10.42 17.78 28.93
C LEU A 151 10.17 18.74 30.09
N ARG A 152 9.05 19.46 30.08
CA ARG A 152 8.69 20.43 31.14
C ARG A 152 8.25 19.74 32.43
N THR A 153 7.44 18.69 32.32
CA THR A 153 6.81 18.04 33.50
C THR A 153 7.64 16.90 34.06
N LYS A 154 8.58 16.36 33.28
CA LYS A 154 9.35 15.14 33.56
C LYS A 154 8.48 13.91 33.89
N ALA A 155 7.21 13.96 33.54
CA ALA A 155 6.25 12.90 33.75
C ALA A 155 5.98 12.14 32.44
N ASP A 156 5.85 10.82 32.53
CA ASP A 156 5.51 9.97 31.40
C ASP A 156 4.14 10.32 30.84
N LEU A 157 4.03 10.36 29.53
CA LEU A 157 2.78 10.63 28.81
C LEU A 157 2.36 9.41 28.02
N LYS A 158 1.19 8.86 28.37
CA LYS A 158 0.53 7.82 27.58
C LYS A 158 -0.38 8.46 26.54
N LEU A 159 -0.23 8.06 25.28
CA LEU A 159 -1.04 8.56 24.17
C LEU A 159 -2.21 7.61 23.87
N ASP A 160 -3.19 8.11 23.13
CA ASP A 160 -4.28 7.27 22.61
C ASP A 160 -3.76 6.24 21.60
N PRO A 161 -4.47 5.12 21.42
CA PRO A 161 -4.14 4.15 20.38
C PRO A 161 -4.10 4.80 19.00
N MET A 162 -3.07 4.48 18.22
CA MET A 162 -2.89 4.99 16.87
C MET A 162 -2.28 3.95 15.92
N PRO A 163 -2.50 4.09 14.60
CA PRO A 163 -1.95 3.20 13.58
C PRO A 163 -0.42 3.14 13.58
N ALA A 164 0.13 2.06 12.99
CA ALA A 164 1.57 1.82 12.99
C ALA A 164 2.37 2.90 12.23
N ASP A 165 1.83 3.40 11.14
CA ASP A 165 2.40 4.50 10.36
C ASP A 165 2.43 5.82 11.15
N GLU A 166 1.37 6.16 11.87
CA GLU A 166 1.34 7.33 12.75
C GLU A 166 2.31 7.18 13.93
N ARG A 167 2.40 5.96 14.51
CA ARG A 167 3.38 5.70 15.58
C ARG A 167 4.82 5.84 15.09
N LYS A 168 5.10 5.47 13.85
CA LYS A 168 6.43 5.67 13.23
C LYS A 168 6.75 7.16 13.11
N VAL A 169 5.83 7.99 12.64
CA VAL A 169 5.99 9.44 12.53
C VAL A 169 6.22 10.05 13.93
N MET A 170 5.40 9.67 14.91
CA MET A 170 5.53 10.12 16.29
C MET A 170 6.92 9.79 16.86
N HIS A 171 7.36 8.54 16.69
CA HIS A 171 8.68 8.10 17.13
C HIS A 171 9.81 8.90 16.48
N GLN A 172 9.75 9.10 15.15
CA GLN A 172 10.76 9.84 14.41
C GLN A 172 10.86 11.31 14.84
N GLU A 173 9.74 11.95 15.20
CA GLU A 173 9.76 13.33 15.66
C GLU A 173 10.27 13.45 17.10
N ILE A 174 9.89 12.55 17.99
CA ILE A 174 10.39 12.54 19.38
C ILE A 174 11.87 12.17 19.43
N ALA A 175 12.36 11.28 18.57
CA ALA A 175 13.77 10.90 18.50
C ALA A 175 14.71 12.08 18.13
N LYS A 176 14.17 13.20 17.63
CA LYS A 176 14.93 14.44 17.38
C LYS A 176 15.05 15.34 18.61
N MET A 177 14.41 14.96 19.72
CA MET A 177 14.36 15.74 20.96
C MET A 177 15.19 15.03 22.03
N ASP A 178 16.18 15.70 22.55
CA ASP A 178 17.04 15.18 23.63
C ASP A 178 16.23 14.87 24.89
N HIS A 179 16.72 13.93 25.69
CA HIS A 179 16.11 13.50 26.95
C HIS A 179 14.69 12.89 26.81
N LEU A 180 14.29 12.45 25.60
CA LEU A 180 13.02 11.79 25.41
C LEU A 180 13.19 10.39 24.81
N LYS A 181 12.36 9.48 25.28
CA LYS A 181 12.24 8.12 24.75
C LYS A 181 10.79 7.79 24.44
N THR A 182 10.56 7.01 23.39
CA THR A 182 9.22 6.49 23.07
C THR A 182 9.21 4.98 23.10
N GLU A 183 8.11 4.44 23.56
CA GLU A 183 7.85 3.01 23.53
C GLU A 183 6.44 2.73 23.03
N SER A 184 6.30 1.70 22.16
CA SER A 184 4.99 1.27 21.64
C SER A 184 4.51 0.06 22.42
N LYS A 185 3.37 0.20 23.13
CA LYS A 185 2.74 -0.81 24.00
C LYS A 185 1.37 -1.23 23.52
N GLY A 186 0.88 -2.37 24.00
CA GLY A 186 -0.41 -2.92 23.64
C GLY A 186 -0.39 -3.67 22.31
N GLU A 187 -1.53 -4.23 21.91
CA GLU A 187 -1.68 -5.09 20.74
C GLU A 187 -2.83 -4.64 19.84
N GLY A 188 -2.74 -4.99 18.55
CA GLY A 188 -3.79 -4.77 17.56
C GLY A 188 -4.29 -3.32 17.52
N LYS A 189 -5.59 -3.14 17.66
CA LYS A 189 -6.26 -1.83 17.60
C LYS A 189 -6.01 -0.96 18.84
N ASN A 190 -5.60 -1.57 19.95
CA ASN A 190 -5.33 -0.88 21.23
C ASN A 190 -3.86 -0.51 21.39
N ARG A 191 -3.05 -0.67 20.34
CA ARG A 191 -1.62 -0.34 20.41
C ARG A 191 -1.40 1.16 20.41
N TYR A 192 -0.70 1.64 21.44
CA TYR A 192 -0.44 3.06 21.73
C TYR A 192 1.04 3.33 21.93
N MET A 193 1.41 4.59 22.12
CA MET A 193 2.76 5.01 22.48
C MET A 193 2.79 5.65 23.85
N THR A 194 3.92 5.49 24.53
CA THR A 194 4.32 6.28 25.69
C THR A 194 5.53 7.13 25.32
N ILE A 195 5.58 8.35 25.85
CA ILE A 195 6.74 9.25 25.79
C ILE A 195 7.22 9.42 27.21
N SER A 196 8.49 9.11 27.47
CA SER A 196 9.11 9.19 28.78
C SER A 196 10.31 10.12 28.76
N TYR A 197 10.53 10.82 29.87
CA TYR A 197 11.75 11.59 30.12
C TYR A 197 12.88 10.62 30.50
N VAL A 198 14.07 10.85 29.97
CA VAL A 198 15.31 10.13 30.31
C VAL A 198 16.40 11.17 30.61
N ASP A 199 17.17 10.94 31.70
CA ASP A 199 18.27 11.82 32.10
C ASP A 199 19.45 11.78 31.11
#